data_5890befd82e82ee0f61cd506193eb8e7
#
_entry.id   5890befd82e82ee0f61cd506193eb8e7
#
_cell.length_a   1.000
_cell.length_b   1.000
_cell.length_c   1.000
_cell.angle_alpha   90.00
_cell.angle_beta   90.00
_cell.angle_gamma   90.00
#
_symmetry.space_group_name_H-M   'P 1'
#
loop_
_entity.id
_entity.type
_entity.pdbx_description
1 polymer ?
#
loop_
_entity_poly.entity_id
_entity_poly.type
_entity_poly.pdbx_seq_one_letter_code
_entity_poly.pdbx_strand_id
1 'polypeptide(L)'
;MFRTNPEIIACDLHPDYLSTKYAEEIEVKKGLKVVKIQHHHAHIVSCMAENNIKEKVIGVAYDGTGYGDDGNIWGGEFLLCDLKKYLRAGHLKYYPLPGGDKAIMEPWRMAYSYLYSICGPRAKKIDIDFNHRMDYDKLSIIEKMIDKNINSPLTSSCGRLFDAASSLIGIRDEISYEGQAAMELESFCVSGIKERYNFCICKEGDEFIIDPQEIFIDIIKDLKEGIDKKVMAAKFHNTVAEFT
;
A
#
# COMPACT_ATOMS: atom_id res chain seq x y z
N MET A 1 -29.46 15.52 12.32
CA MET A 1 -30.03 14.67 11.30
C MET A 1 -30.43 15.54 10.13
N PHE A 2 -29.82 15.35 8.96
CA PHE A 2 -30.08 16.20 7.79
C PHE A 2 -31.51 15.93 7.26
N ARG A 3 -32.30 16.99 7.09
CA ARG A 3 -33.67 16.90 6.52
C ARG A 3 -33.57 16.91 4.98
N THR A 4 -32.95 15.87 4.41
CA THR A 4 -32.79 15.72 2.96
C THR A 4 -33.49 14.45 2.49
N ASN A 5 -34.10 14.51 1.30
CA ASN A 5 -34.60 13.34 0.61
C ASN A 5 -33.58 12.99 -0.49
N PRO A 6 -32.73 11.98 -0.30
CA PRO A 6 -31.76 11.59 -1.31
C PRO A 6 -32.46 10.99 -2.53
N GLU A 7 -31.98 11.32 -3.73
CA GLU A 7 -32.45 10.74 -5.00
C GLU A 7 -31.48 9.64 -5.48
N ILE A 8 -30.20 9.78 -5.10
CA ILE A 8 -29.11 8.86 -5.48
C ILE A 8 -28.26 8.59 -4.22
N ILE A 9 -27.77 7.38 -4.10
CA ILE A 9 -26.82 6.98 -3.05
C ILE A 9 -25.48 6.65 -3.73
N ALA A 10 -24.42 7.29 -3.31
CA ALA A 10 -23.06 6.88 -3.67
C ALA A 10 -22.46 6.05 -2.53
N CYS A 11 -21.80 4.95 -2.86
CA CYS A 11 -21.08 4.12 -1.91
C CYS A 11 -19.75 3.63 -2.52
N ASP A 12 -18.89 3.07 -1.67
CA ASP A 12 -17.66 2.45 -2.11
C ASP A 12 -17.91 1.22 -3.00
N LEU A 13 -16.96 0.90 -3.85
CA LEU A 13 -16.99 -0.30 -4.68
C LEU A 13 -16.82 -1.59 -3.84
N HIS A 14 -16.22 -1.49 -2.65
CA HIS A 14 -15.92 -2.63 -1.79
C HIS A 14 -17.20 -3.37 -1.37
N PRO A 15 -17.38 -4.67 -1.73
CA PRO A 15 -18.64 -5.40 -1.54
C PRO A 15 -18.95 -5.67 -0.05
N ASP A 16 -17.93 -5.75 0.79
CA ASP A 16 -18.08 -6.15 2.20
C ASP A 16 -18.18 -4.99 3.18
N TYR A 17 -18.02 -3.75 2.73
CA TYR A 17 -18.24 -2.60 3.62
C TYR A 17 -19.70 -2.52 4.08
N LEU A 18 -19.89 -2.28 5.38
CA LEU A 18 -21.23 -2.12 5.95
C LEU A 18 -21.99 -0.97 5.29
N SER A 19 -21.32 0.10 4.91
CA SER A 19 -21.90 1.22 4.17
C SER A 19 -22.41 0.80 2.79
N THR A 20 -21.67 -0.06 2.07
CA THR A 20 -22.09 -0.60 0.77
C THR A 20 -23.30 -1.50 0.92
N LYS A 21 -23.27 -2.45 1.87
CA LYS A 21 -24.40 -3.33 2.18
C LYS A 21 -25.66 -2.53 2.57
N TYR A 22 -25.49 -1.48 3.37
CA TYR A 22 -26.58 -0.58 3.75
C TYR A 22 -27.14 0.20 2.55
N ALA A 23 -26.29 0.67 1.65
CA ALA A 23 -26.72 1.33 0.42
C ALA A 23 -27.58 0.39 -0.46
N GLU A 24 -27.13 -0.85 -0.64
CA GLU A 24 -27.87 -1.89 -1.38
C GLU A 24 -29.23 -2.23 -0.72
N GLU A 25 -29.27 -2.30 0.60
CA GLU A 25 -30.56 -2.48 1.31
C GLU A 25 -31.53 -1.32 1.07
N ILE A 26 -31.07 -0.08 1.05
CA ILE A 26 -31.91 1.09 0.78
C ILE A 26 -32.38 1.11 -0.68
N GLU A 27 -31.52 0.72 -1.63
CA GLU A 27 -31.91 0.55 -3.03
C GLU A 27 -33.14 -0.36 -3.15
N VAL A 28 -33.08 -1.54 -2.53
CA VAL A 28 -34.20 -2.50 -2.53
C VAL A 28 -35.42 -1.96 -1.82
N LYS A 29 -35.27 -1.33 -0.64
CA LYS A 29 -36.39 -0.87 0.19
C LYS A 29 -37.07 0.38 -0.34
N LYS A 30 -36.34 1.29 -0.97
CA LYS A 30 -36.82 2.63 -1.37
C LYS A 30 -36.80 2.87 -2.87
N GLY A 31 -36.21 1.98 -3.67
CA GLY A 31 -36.07 2.15 -5.12
C GLY A 31 -35.11 3.27 -5.51
N LEU A 32 -34.19 3.63 -4.62
CA LEU A 32 -33.17 4.65 -4.90
C LEU A 32 -32.04 4.07 -5.71
N LYS A 33 -31.54 4.83 -6.68
CA LYS A 33 -30.39 4.42 -7.48
C LYS A 33 -29.13 4.42 -6.63
N VAL A 34 -28.40 3.30 -6.61
CA VAL A 34 -27.05 3.21 -6.02
C VAL A 34 -25.99 3.33 -7.11
N VAL A 35 -24.96 4.10 -6.82
CA VAL A 35 -23.76 4.27 -7.67
C VAL A 35 -22.55 3.86 -6.86
N LYS A 36 -21.87 2.79 -7.30
CA LYS A 36 -20.61 2.34 -6.70
C LYS A 36 -19.45 3.11 -7.29
N ILE A 37 -18.57 3.62 -6.43
CA ILE A 37 -17.45 4.50 -6.79
C ILE A 37 -16.15 3.79 -6.43
N GLN A 38 -15.19 3.82 -7.35
CA GLN A 38 -13.85 3.32 -7.10
C GLN A 38 -13.15 4.21 -6.06
N HIS A 39 -12.58 3.58 -5.04
CA HIS A 39 -12.04 4.21 -3.83
C HIS A 39 -11.02 5.32 -4.14
N HIS A 40 -9.96 4.98 -4.89
CA HIS A 40 -8.87 5.90 -5.19
C HIS A 40 -9.28 7.01 -6.16
N HIS A 41 -10.21 6.73 -7.09
CA HIS A 41 -10.82 7.77 -7.91
C HIS A 41 -11.60 8.75 -7.05
N ALA A 42 -12.33 8.28 -6.04
CA ALA A 42 -13.04 9.16 -5.10
C ALA A 42 -12.08 10.09 -4.34
N HIS A 43 -10.93 9.60 -3.88
CA HIS A 43 -9.89 10.42 -3.24
C HIS A 43 -9.39 11.53 -4.17
N ILE A 44 -9.04 11.19 -5.41
CA ILE A 44 -8.55 12.17 -6.39
C ILE A 44 -9.64 13.20 -6.73
N VAL A 45 -10.88 12.75 -6.98
CA VAL A 45 -12.00 13.64 -7.28
C VAL A 45 -12.32 14.57 -6.10
N SER A 46 -12.19 14.10 -4.85
CA SER A 46 -12.34 14.94 -3.68
C SER A 46 -11.34 16.09 -3.66
N CYS A 47 -10.06 15.80 -3.94
CA CYS A 47 -9.01 16.80 -4.06
C CYS A 47 -9.27 17.76 -5.24
N MET A 48 -9.68 17.25 -6.41
CA MET A 48 -10.06 18.07 -7.56
C MET A 48 -11.20 19.02 -7.22
N ALA A 49 -12.23 18.52 -6.52
CA ALA A 49 -13.40 19.32 -6.14
C ALA A 49 -13.03 20.45 -5.16
N GLU A 50 -12.21 20.14 -4.15
CA GLU A 50 -11.72 21.12 -3.19
C GLU A 50 -10.94 22.28 -3.87
N ASN A 51 -10.16 21.94 -4.91
CA ASN A 51 -9.32 22.90 -5.64
C ASN A 51 -10.00 23.44 -6.91
N ASN A 52 -11.30 23.16 -7.16
CA ASN A 52 -12.05 23.56 -8.34
C ASN A 52 -11.41 23.14 -9.68
N ILE A 53 -10.70 22.03 -9.72
CA ILE A 53 -10.07 21.47 -10.92
C ILE A 53 -11.13 20.66 -11.67
N LYS A 54 -11.33 20.98 -12.96
CA LYS A 54 -12.30 20.30 -13.84
C LYS A 54 -11.63 19.58 -15.01
N GLU A 55 -10.39 19.90 -15.28
CA GLU A 55 -9.57 19.34 -16.33
C GLU A 55 -9.14 17.91 -15.96
N LYS A 56 -8.66 17.16 -16.96
CA LYS A 56 -8.02 15.87 -16.71
C LYS A 56 -6.72 16.04 -15.92
N VAL A 57 -6.51 15.15 -14.96
CA VAL A 57 -5.32 15.14 -14.11
C VAL A 57 -4.66 13.77 -14.12
N ILE A 58 -3.38 13.74 -13.78
CA ILE A 58 -2.72 12.54 -13.27
C ILE A 58 -2.90 12.59 -11.75
N GLY A 59 -3.73 11.70 -11.22
CA GLY A 59 -3.94 11.56 -9.79
C GLY A 59 -3.03 10.48 -9.23
N VAL A 60 -2.28 10.82 -8.21
CA VAL A 60 -1.51 9.85 -7.42
C VAL A 60 -2.29 9.57 -6.14
N ALA A 61 -2.66 8.31 -5.92
CA ALA A 61 -3.41 7.88 -4.75
C ALA A 61 -2.57 6.88 -3.94
N TYR A 62 -1.96 7.37 -2.87
CA TYR A 62 -1.25 6.55 -1.89
C TYR A 62 -2.13 6.30 -0.69
N ASP A 63 -2.38 5.02 -0.42
CA ASP A 63 -3.33 4.59 0.59
C ASP A 63 -2.85 3.30 1.29
N GLY A 64 -3.48 3.01 2.42
CA GLY A 64 -3.28 1.77 3.17
C GLY A 64 -3.99 0.58 2.56
N THR A 65 -5.26 0.75 2.21
CA THR A 65 -6.10 -0.30 1.61
C THR A 65 -7.30 0.29 0.89
N GLY A 66 -7.49 -0.07 -0.37
CA GLY A 66 -8.70 0.21 -1.12
C GLY A 66 -9.03 -0.93 -2.07
N TYR A 67 -10.30 -1.11 -2.39
CA TYR A 67 -10.73 -2.19 -3.27
C TYR A 67 -10.45 -1.83 -4.73
N GLY A 68 -9.67 -2.68 -5.41
CA GLY A 68 -9.34 -2.52 -6.82
C GLY A 68 -10.37 -3.13 -7.76
N ASP A 69 -10.44 -2.63 -8.99
CA ASP A 69 -11.34 -3.17 -10.03
C ASP A 69 -11.01 -4.62 -10.41
N ASP A 70 -9.77 -5.03 -10.19
CA ASP A 70 -9.25 -6.37 -10.41
C ASP A 70 -9.43 -7.32 -9.21
N GLY A 71 -10.08 -6.82 -8.13
CA GLY A 71 -10.31 -7.55 -6.90
C GLY A 71 -9.10 -7.62 -5.96
N ASN A 72 -7.99 -6.97 -6.29
CA ASN A 72 -6.83 -6.86 -5.43
C ASN A 72 -6.92 -5.63 -4.52
N ILE A 73 -6.03 -5.56 -3.54
CA ILE A 73 -5.93 -4.40 -2.64
C ILE A 73 -5.04 -3.36 -3.31
N TRP A 74 -5.63 -2.24 -3.68
CA TRP A 74 -4.93 -1.08 -4.23
C TRP A 74 -4.48 -0.12 -3.13
N GLY A 75 -3.59 0.82 -3.49
CA GLY A 75 -3.13 1.90 -2.61
C GLY A 75 -1.78 2.49 -3.00
N GLY A 76 -1.33 2.22 -4.21
CA GLY A 76 -0.14 2.83 -4.81
C GLY A 76 -0.37 3.15 -6.27
N GLU A 77 -1.41 3.98 -6.56
CA GLU A 77 -2.04 4.09 -7.87
C GLU A 77 -1.74 5.40 -8.57
N PHE A 78 -1.55 5.33 -9.89
CA PHE A 78 -1.43 6.47 -10.79
C PHE A 78 -2.60 6.42 -11.76
N LEU A 79 -3.56 7.34 -11.58
CA LEU A 79 -4.79 7.37 -12.38
C LEU A 79 -4.80 8.59 -13.30
N LEU A 80 -4.98 8.37 -14.60
CA LEU A 80 -5.35 9.44 -15.52
C LEU A 80 -6.87 9.62 -15.46
N CYS A 81 -7.34 10.69 -14.85
CA CYS A 81 -8.76 10.81 -14.53
C CYS A 81 -9.33 12.24 -14.72
N ASP A 82 -10.63 12.29 -14.77
CA ASP A 82 -11.47 13.49 -14.63
C ASP A 82 -12.54 13.22 -13.55
N LEU A 83 -13.48 14.13 -13.36
CA LEU A 83 -14.54 14.00 -12.35
C LEU A 83 -15.49 12.80 -12.55
N LYS A 84 -15.41 12.08 -13.68
CA LYS A 84 -16.36 11.02 -14.05
C LYS A 84 -15.69 9.71 -14.41
N LYS A 85 -14.46 9.74 -14.89
CA LYS A 85 -13.77 8.61 -15.48
C LYS A 85 -12.33 8.57 -15.03
N TYR A 86 -11.78 7.39 -14.97
CA TYR A 86 -10.36 7.16 -14.75
C TYR A 86 -9.86 6.02 -15.64
N LEU A 87 -8.56 6.03 -15.87
CA LEU A 87 -7.77 4.96 -16.44
C LEU A 87 -6.60 4.73 -15.51
N ARG A 88 -6.34 3.50 -15.11
CA ARG A 88 -5.15 3.14 -14.36
C ARG A 88 -3.94 3.24 -15.28
N ALA A 89 -3.11 4.24 -15.08
CA ALA A 89 -1.90 4.47 -15.89
C ALA A 89 -0.70 3.69 -15.33
N GLY A 90 -0.69 3.43 -14.04
CA GLY A 90 0.35 2.65 -13.40
C GLY A 90 0.07 2.40 -11.92
N HIS A 91 0.90 1.55 -11.32
CA HIS A 91 0.79 1.21 -9.90
C HIS A 91 2.09 0.61 -9.35
N LEU A 92 2.20 0.52 -8.02
CA LEU A 92 3.22 -0.29 -7.36
C LEU A 92 2.97 -1.77 -7.66
N LYS A 93 4.03 -2.52 -7.93
CA LYS A 93 3.97 -3.96 -8.16
C LYS A 93 3.27 -4.67 -7.02
N TYR A 94 2.44 -5.64 -7.36
CA TYR A 94 1.73 -6.44 -6.39
C TYR A 94 2.65 -7.35 -5.59
N TYR A 95 2.44 -7.35 -4.27
CA TYR A 95 3.06 -8.28 -3.33
C TYR A 95 1.99 -8.93 -2.44
N PRO A 96 2.21 -10.17 -1.97
CA PRO A 96 1.28 -10.83 -1.05
C PRO A 96 1.15 -10.08 0.28
N LEU A 97 -0.07 -9.98 0.81
CA LEU A 97 -0.40 -9.43 2.13
C LEU A 97 -0.77 -10.60 3.08
N PRO A 98 0.21 -11.30 3.68
CA PRO A 98 -0.05 -12.52 4.43
C PRO A 98 -0.71 -12.25 5.78
N GLY A 99 -1.97 -12.64 5.89
CA GLY A 99 -2.82 -12.42 7.06
C GLY A 99 -3.91 -11.38 6.86
N GLY A 100 -4.01 -10.74 5.68
CA GLY A 100 -5.00 -9.71 5.43
C GLY A 100 -4.90 -8.59 6.47
N ASP A 101 -5.99 -8.26 7.16
CA ASP A 101 -6.03 -7.20 8.18
C ASP A 101 -4.96 -7.35 9.28
N LYS A 102 -4.55 -8.58 9.58
CA LYS A 102 -3.49 -8.80 10.56
C LYS A 102 -2.14 -8.25 10.10
N ALA A 103 -1.87 -8.26 8.80
CA ALA A 103 -0.64 -7.71 8.24
C ALA A 103 -0.60 -6.17 8.32
N ILE A 104 -1.75 -5.50 8.48
CA ILE A 104 -1.83 -4.07 8.75
C ILE A 104 -1.32 -3.77 10.15
N MET A 105 -1.72 -4.57 11.15
CA MET A 105 -1.32 -4.39 12.54
C MET A 105 0.09 -4.95 12.85
N GLU A 106 0.61 -5.80 11.99
CA GLU A 106 1.90 -6.46 12.13
C GLU A 106 2.81 -6.17 10.91
N PRO A 107 3.39 -4.95 10.77
CA PRO A 107 4.30 -4.53 9.70
C PRO A 107 5.38 -5.54 9.33
N TRP A 108 5.89 -6.33 10.31
CA TRP A 108 6.87 -7.36 10.07
C TRP A 108 6.42 -8.42 9.04
N ARG A 109 5.11 -8.65 8.91
CA ARG A 109 4.56 -9.57 7.91
C ARG A 109 4.81 -9.07 6.50
N MET A 110 4.63 -7.77 6.28
CA MET A 110 4.92 -7.16 4.99
C MET A 110 6.41 -7.11 4.71
N ALA A 111 7.24 -6.77 5.70
CA ALA A 111 8.69 -6.82 5.57
C ALA A 111 9.15 -8.21 5.11
N TYR A 112 8.65 -9.26 5.76
CA TYR A 112 9.00 -10.63 5.39
C TYR A 112 8.39 -11.06 4.04
N SER A 113 7.19 -10.61 3.71
CA SER A 113 6.57 -10.86 2.42
C SER A 113 7.42 -10.33 1.25
N TYR A 114 7.93 -9.11 1.36
CA TYR A 114 8.89 -8.56 0.38
C TYR A 114 10.18 -9.38 0.34
N LEU A 115 10.79 -9.65 1.50
CA LEU A 115 12.01 -10.45 1.57
C LEU A 115 11.85 -11.83 0.93
N TYR A 116 10.74 -12.52 1.25
CA TYR A 116 10.48 -13.86 0.72
C TYR A 116 10.18 -13.83 -0.79
N SER A 117 9.41 -12.88 -1.25
CA SER A 117 9.11 -12.69 -2.68
C SER A 117 10.37 -12.41 -3.52
N ILE A 118 11.35 -11.70 -2.93
CA ILE A 118 12.61 -11.33 -3.60
C ILE A 118 13.66 -12.44 -3.49
N CYS A 119 13.84 -13.01 -2.31
CA CYS A 119 14.96 -13.91 -2.01
C CYS A 119 14.55 -15.40 -1.93
N GLY A 120 13.26 -15.69 -1.97
CA GLY A 120 12.71 -17.03 -1.79
C GLY A 120 13.09 -17.63 -0.42
N PRO A 121 13.29 -18.95 -0.32
CA PRO A 121 13.63 -19.64 0.94
C PRO A 121 14.94 -19.16 1.58
N ARG A 122 15.74 -18.35 0.90
CA ARG A 122 16.96 -17.74 1.46
C ARG A 122 16.66 -16.53 2.34
N ALA A 123 15.45 -15.94 2.26
CA ALA A 123 15.06 -14.74 3.00
C ALA A 123 15.36 -14.84 4.49
N LYS A 124 14.95 -15.92 5.15
CA LYS A 124 15.17 -16.12 6.59
C LYS A 124 16.60 -16.46 7.01
N LYS A 125 17.49 -16.67 6.03
CA LYS A 125 18.92 -16.94 6.27
C LYS A 125 19.80 -15.70 6.07
N ILE A 126 19.22 -14.59 5.67
CA ILE A 126 19.94 -13.33 5.51
C ILE A 126 20.35 -12.85 6.89
N ASP A 127 21.63 -12.59 7.08
CA ASP A 127 22.21 -12.12 8.34
C ASP A 127 21.92 -10.62 8.50
N ILE A 128 20.78 -10.30 9.10
CA ILE A 128 20.30 -8.95 9.41
C ILE A 128 19.49 -8.99 10.72
N ASP A 129 19.48 -7.87 11.43
CA ASP A 129 18.78 -7.71 12.71
C ASP A 129 17.30 -8.11 12.64
N PHE A 130 16.61 -7.82 11.53
CA PHE A 130 15.23 -8.24 11.31
C PHE A 130 15.03 -9.74 11.54
N ASN A 131 15.84 -10.58 10.90
CA ASN A 131 15.72 -12.04 11.03
C ASN A 131 16.09 -12.55 12.43
N HIS A 132 17.00 -11.86 13.14
CA HIS A 132 17.41 -12.24 14.49
C HIS A 132 16.32 -11.97 15.54
N ARG A 133 15.49 -10.93 15.33
CA ARG A 133 14.41 -10.57 16.27
C ARG A 133 13.08 -11.23 15.95
N MET A 134 12.93 -11.87 14.77
CA MET A 134 11.71 -12.56 14.37
C MET A 134 11.73 -14.03 14.78
N ASP A 135 10.55 -14.52 15.15
CA ASP A 135 10.33 -15.94 15.44
C ASP A 135 10.38 -16.75 14.12
N TYR A 136 11.30 -17.71 14.06
CA TYR A 136 11.52 -18.55 12.87
C TYR A 136 10.28 -19.35 12.45
N ASP A 137 9.48 -19.82 13.40
CA ASP A 137 8.26 -20.58 13.12
C ASP A 137 7.19 -19.67 12.52
N LYS A 138 7.07 -18.43 13.01
CA LYS A 138 6.18 -17.42 12.43
C LYS A 138 6.58 -17.11 10.98
N LEU A 139 7.87 -16.93 10.69
CA LEU A 139 8.35 -16.72 9.32
C LEU A 139 8.01 -17.90 8.42
N SER A 140 8.18 -19.13 8.91
CA SER A 140 7.84 -20.35 8.16
C SER A 140 6.34 -20.50 7.88
N ILE A 141 5.48 -19.93 8.75
CA ILE A 141 4.04 -19.85 8.52
C ILE A 141 3.74 -18.87 7.39
N ILE A 142 4.39 -17.70 7.38
CA ILE A 142 4.22 -16.69 6.31
C ILE A 142 4.63 -17.27 4.95
N GLU A 143 5.75 -17.98 4.86
CA GLU A 143 6.17 -18.69 3.63
C GLU A 143 5.05 -19.59 3.11
N LYS A 144 4.49 -20.46 3.99
CA LYS A 144 3.40 -21.37 3.61
C LYS A 144 2.12 -20.64 3.19
N MET A 145 1.82 -19.50 3.81
CA MET A 145 0.66 -18.68 3.45
C MET A 145 0.83 -18.12 2.05
N ILE A 146 2.01 -17.58 1.73
CA ILE A 146 2.35 -17.04 0.41
C ILE A 146 2.34 -18.15 -0.65
N ASP A 147 3.08 -19.23 -0.43
CA ASP A 147 3.21 -20.33 -1.40
C ASP A 147 1.88 -20.98 -1.75
N LYS A 148 0.96 -21.05 -0.78
CA LYS A 148 -0.35 -21.68 -0.95
C LYS A 148 -1.49 -20.68 -1.21
N ASN A 149 -1.17 -19.40 -1.30
CA ASN A 149 -2.15 -18.31 -1.43
C ASN A 149 -3.25 -18.38 -0.34
N ILE A 150 -2.86 -18.68 0.92
CA ILE A 150 -3.79 -18.77 2.05
C ILE A 150 -3.84 -17.43 2.76
N ASN A 151 -5.01 -16.78 2.73
CA ASN A 151 -5.23 -15.47 3.35
C ASN A 151 -4.08 -14.48 3.07
N SER A 152 -3.66 -14.43 1.80
CA SER A 152 -2.56 -13.62 1.29
C SER A 152 -2.97 -12.87 0.02
N PRO A 153 -4.01 -11.99 0.09
CA PRO A 153 -4.41 -11.21 -1.07
C PRO A 153 -3.22 -10.39 -1.59
N LEU A 154 -3.26 -10.06 -2.88
CA LEU A 154 -2.24 -9.21 -3.49
C LEU A 154 -2.52 -7.74 -3.18
N THR A 155 -1.46 -6.97 -2.98
CA THR A 155 -1.57 -5.53 -2.71
C THR A 155 -0.52 -4.72 -3.45
N SER A 156 -0.94 -3.56 -3.99
CA SER A 156 -0.10 -2.48 -4.50
C SER A 156 0.03 -1.33 -3.50
N SER A 157 -0.39 -1.50 -2.25
CA SER A 157 -0.48 -0.43 -1.25
C SER A 157 0.86 0.21 -0.93
N CYS A 158 0.92 1.54 -1.07
CA CYS A 158 2.04 2.35 -0.61
C CYS A 158 2.16 2.34 0.93
N GLY A 159 1.03 2.32 1.66
CA GLY A 159 1.04 2.18 3.11
C GLY A 159 1.73 0.89 3.56
N ARG A 160 1.48 -0.22 2.87
CA ARG A 160 2.17 -1.50 3.15
C ARG A 160 3.64 -1.50 2.77
N LEU A 161 4.03 -0.74 1.75
CA LEU A 161 5.43 -0.51 1.41
C LEU A 161 6.16 0.24 2.55
N PHE A 162 5.54 1.28 3.12
CA PHE A 162 6.06 2.00 4.28
C PHE A 162 6.17 1.11 5.52
N ASP A 163 5.16 0.30 5.80
CA ASP A 163 5.17 -0.65 6.91
C ASP A 163 6.34 -1.64 6.78
N ALA A 164 6.51 -2.18 5.59
CA ALA A 164 7.60 -3.12 5.30
C ALA A 164 8.98 -2.48 5.51
N ALA A 165 9.19 -1.27 4.99
CA ALA A 165 10.44 -0.54 5.16
C ALA A 165 10.70 -0.21 6.64
N SER A 166 9.70 0.28 7.37
CA SER A 166 9.79 0.60 8.78
C SER A 166 10.21 -0.61 9.63
N SER A 167 9.57 -1.75 9.39
CA SER A 167 9.88 -2.98 10.11
C SER A 167 11.26 -3.52 9.71
N LEU A 168 11.59 -3.57 8.43
CA LEU A 168 12.88 -4.09 7.97
C LEU A 168 14.06 -3.28 8.54
N ILE A 169 13.95 -1.95 8.54
CA ILE A 169 14.94 -1.04 9.14
C ILE A 169 15.01 -1.20 10.67
N GLY A 170 13.97 -1.78 11.29
CA GLY A 170 13.91 -2.02 12.72
C GLY A 170 13.39 -0.83 13.52
N ILE A 171 12.38 -0.14 12.99
CA ILE A 171 11.71 0.97 13.66
C ILE A 171 10.42 0.47 14.33
N ARG A 172 9.52 -0.21 13.57
CA ARG A 172 8.24 -0.67 14.11
C ARG A 172 7.80 -2.00 13.50
N ASP A 173 7.66 -3.04 14.34
CA ASP A 173 7.22 -4.38 13.91
C ASP A 173 5.71 -4.60 14.12
N GLU A 174 5.11 -3.97 15.12
CA GLU A 174 3.69 -4.04 15.44
C GLU A 174 3.16 -2.63 15.74
N ILE A 175 1.94 -2.33 15.27
CA ILE A 175 1.31 -1.02 15.44
C ILE A 175 0.06 -1.12 16.31
N SER A 176 -0.30 -0.01 16.94
CA SER A 176 -1.52 0.16 17.75
C SER A 176 -2.57 1.04 17.07
N TYR A 177 -2.20 1.79 16.03
CA TYR A 177 -3.08 2.61 15.22
C TYR A 177 -2.57 2.69 13.78
N GLU A 178 -3.47 2.94 12.85
CA GLU A 178 -3.17 2.99 11.42
C GLU A 178 -2.16 4.10 11.08
N GLY A 179 -1.19 3.77 10.20
CA GLY A 179 -0.13 4.69 9.77
C GLY A 179 1.01 4.88 10.77
N GLN A 180 0.98 4.26 11.96
CA GLN A 180 2.01 4.44 12.99
C GLN A 180 3.42 4.14 12.46
N ALA A 181 3.60 3.04 11.74
CA ALA A 181 4.91 2.64 11.24
C ALA A 181 5.47 3.66 10.23
N ALA A 182 4.61 4.21 9.36
CA ALA A 182 4.99 5.23 8.39
C ALA A 182 5.35 6.56 9.07
N MET A 183 4.53 7.02 10.04
CA MET A 183 4.80 8.25 10.79
C MET A 183 6.09 8.16 11.62
N GLU A 184 6.33 7.01 12.25
CA GLU A 184 7.58 6.80 12.99
C GLU A 184 8.78 6.75 12.03
N LEU A 185 8.67 6.09 10.87
CA LEU A 185 9.72 6.08 9.85
C LEU A 185 10.05 7.51 9.39
N GLU A 186 9.02 8.35 9.14
CA GLU A 186 9.19 9.76 8.81
C GLU A 186 9.92 10.52 9.93
N SER A 187 9.53 10.30 11.18
CA SER A 187 10.14 10.96 12.33
C SER A 187 11.63 10.66 12.52
N PHE A 188 12.09 9.53 11.97
CA PHE A 188 13.50 9.15 11.96
C PHE A 188 14.31 9.86 10.88
N CYS A 189 13.68 10.46 9.87
CA CYS A 189 14.38 11.10 8.78
C CYS A 189 15.30 12.23 9.27
N VAL A 190 16.55 12.20 8.81
CA VAL A 190 17.50 13.29 9.01
C VAL A 190 17.55 14.17 7.76
N SER A 191 17.63 15.48 7.97
CA SER A 191 17.74 16.45 6.88
C SER A 191 19.11 16.38 6.18
N GLY A 192 19.15 16.78 4.90
CA GLY A 192 20.38 16.91 4.12
C GLY A 192 20.81 15.65 3.36
N ILE A 193 20.14 14.52 3.56
CA ILE A 193 20.36 13.32 2.75
C ILE A 193 19.67 13.51 1.39
N LYS A 194 20.43 13.34 0.30
CA LYS A 194 19.94 13.42 -1.08
C LYS A 194 19.95 12.07 -1.78
N GLU A 195 20.62 11.11 -1.20
CA GLU A 195 20.71 9.75 -1.69
C GLU A 195 19.33 9.08 -1.63
N ARG A 196 19.12 8.15 -2.55
CA ARG A 196 17.93 7.33 -2.66
C ARG A 196 18.30 5.90 -3.00
N TYR A 197 17.37 5.00 -2.83
CA TYR A 197 17.46 3.61 -3.27
C TYR A 197 17.12 3.46 -4.75
N ASN A 198 17.56 2.39 -5.36
CA ASN A 198 17.18 2.05 -6.71
C ASN A 198 15.76 1.46 -6.74
N PHE A 199 15.08 1.64 -7.87
CA PHE A 199 13.81 1.01 -8.19
C PHE A 199 13.71 0.81 -9.70
N CYS A 200 12.80 -0.06 -10.15
CA CYS A 200 12.56 -0.28 -11.56
C CYS A 200 11.16 0.18 -11.94
N ILE A 201 11.04 0.75 -13.14
CA ILE A 201 9.75 0.97 -13.78
C ILE A 201 9.72 0.11 -15.03
N CYS A 202 8.74 -0.78 -15.13
CA CYS A 202 8.50 -1.60 -16.32
C CYS A 202 7.12 -1.30 -16.90
N LYS A 203 6.89 -1.67 -18.14
CA LYS A 203 5.60 -1.54 -18.80
C LYS A 203 4.98 -2.92 -18.96
N GLU A 204 3.76 -3.10 -18.46
CA GLU A 204 2.97 -4.32 -18.63
C GLU A 204 1.65 -3.93 -19.29
N GLY A 205 1.46 -4.34 -20.56
CA GLY A 205 0.32 -3.89 -21.36
C GLY A 205 0.35 -2.36 -21.54
N ASP A 206 -0.70 -1.71 -21.07
CA ASP A 206 -0.83 -0.24 -21.12
C ASP A 206 -0.47 0.47 -19.80
N GLU A 207 -0.11 -0.30 -18.76
CA GLU A 207 0.20 0.23 -17.43
C GLU A 207 1.70 0.26 -17.15
N PHE A 208 2.15 1.21 -16.33
CA PHE A 208 3.50 1.26 -15.77
C PHE A 208 3.51 0.64 -14.38
N ILE A 209 4.42 -0.30 -14.17
CA ILE A 209 4.59 -1.00 -12.89
C ILE A 209 5.87 -0.51 -12.24
N ILE A 210 5.74 0.06 -11.04
CA ILE A 210 6.88 0.46 -10.22
C ILE A 210 7.23 -0.73 -9.32
N ASP A 211 8.39 -1.35 -9.56
CA ASP A 211 8.87 -2.48 -8.78
C ASP A 211 9.82 -2.00 -7.67
N PRO A 212 9.43 -2.11 -6.39
CA PRO A 212 10.25 -1.70 -5.26
C PRO A 212 11.30 -2.76 -4.86
N GLN A 213 11.52 -3.82 -5.64
CA GLN A 213 12.44 -4.90 -5.29
C GLN A 213 13.83 -4.38 -4.92
N GLU A 214 14.40 -3.49 -5.74
CA GLU A 214 15.76 -2.94 -5.53
C GLU A 214 15.84 -2.11 -4.24
N ILE A 215 14.73 -1.46 -3.81
CA ILE A 215 14.67 -0.72 -2.54
C ILE A 215 15.01 -1.67 -1.39
N PHE A 216 14.39 -2.85 -1.35
CA PHE A 216 14.61 -3.84 -0.28
C PHE A 216 16.00 -4.47 -0.35
N ILE A 217 16.53 -4.69 -1.56
CA ILE A 217 17.91 -5.17 -1.75
C ILE A 217 18.91 -4.15 -1.21
N ASP A 218 18.72 -2.88 -1.52
CA ASP A 218 19.61 -1.80 -1.05
C ASP A 218 19.47 -1.57 0.48
N ILE A 219 18.24 -1.67 1.05
CA ILE A 219 18.05 -1.64 2.52
C ILE A 219 18.81 -2.79 3.19
N ILE A 220 18.74 -4.02 2.65
CA ILE A 220 19.50 -5.17 3.19
C ILE A 220 20.99 -4.90 3.15
N LYS A 221 21.50 -4.27 2.10
CA LYS A 221 22.91 -3.89 1.98
C LYS A 221 23.30 -2.86 3.04
N ASP A 222 22.51 -1.78 3.17
CA ASP A 222 22.72 -0.74 4.17
C ASP A 222 22.71 -1.32 5.60
N LEU A 223 21.78 -2.23 5.90
CA LEU A 223 21.73 -2.92 7.20
C LEU A 223 23.00 -3.71 7.48
N LYS A 224 23.55 -4.43 6.49
CA LYS A 224 24.81 -5.19 6.62
C LYS A 224 26.02 -4.30 6.77
N GLU A 225 26.01 -3.12 6.15
CA GLU A 225 27.06 -2.12 6.25
C GLU A 225 26.95 -1.27 7.53
N GLY A 226 25.89 -1.46 8.34
CA GLY A 226 25.66 -0.72 9.60
C GLY A 226 25.30 0.74 9.39
N ILE A 227 24.68 1.08 8.28
CA ILE A 227 24.21 2.45 8.00
C ILE A 227 23.15 2.86 9.05
N ASP A 228 23.20 4.10 9.49
CA ASP A 228 22.27 4.64 10.47
C ASP A 228 20.82 4.57 9.95
N LYS A 229 19.88 4.10 10.80
CA LYS A 229 18.45 4.01 10.48
C LYS A 229 17.85 5.34 10.01
N LYS A 230 18.36 6.47 10.51
CA LYS A 230 17.93 7.81 10.11
C LYS A 230 18.26 8.12 8.65
N VAL A 231 19.44 7.68 8.21
CA VAL A 231 19.87 7.80 6.81
C VAL A 231 19.05 6.89 5.91
N MET A 232 18.81 5.63 6.34
CA MET A 232 17.98 4.69 5.60
C MET A 232 16.53 5.19 5.46
N ALA A 233 15.95 5.75 6.54
CA ALA A 233 14.62 6.35 6.49
C ALA A 233 14.56 7.51 5.48
N ALA A 234 15.53 8.40 5.49
CA ALA A 234 15.61 9.52 4.53
C ALA A 234 15.76 9.04 3.07
N LYS A 235 16.67 8.06 2.81
CA LYS A 235 16.83 7.45 1.48
C LYS A 235 15.50 6.84 0.99
N PHE A 236 14.77 6.14 1.85
CA PHE A 236 13.48 5.54 1.50
C PHE A 236 12.47 6.61 1.08
N HIS A 237 12.30 7.68 1.86
CA HIS A 237 11.39 8.76 1.52
C HIS A 237 11.78 9.47 0.21
N ASN A 238 13.09 9.72 0.02
CA ASN A 238 13.58 10.29 -1.23
C ASN A 238 13.27 9.38 -2.43
N THR A 239 13.33 8.07 -2.24
CA THR A 239 12.99 7.09 -3.29
C THR A 239 11.51 7.16 -3.65
N VAL A 240 10.62 7.22 -2.63
CA VAL A 240 9.18 7.35 -2.88
C VAL A 240 8.88 8.66 -3.60
N ALA A 241 9.49 9.77 -3.18
CA ALA A 241 9.35 11.06 -3.86
C ALA A 241 9.83 11.05 -5.32
N GLU A 242 10.88 10.28 -5.62
CA GLU A 242 11.46 10.20 -6.96
C GLU A 242 10.58 9.44 -7.95
N PHE A 243 9.91 8.37 -7.52
CA PHE A 243 9.02 7.63 -8.42
C PHE A 243 7.60 8.21 -8.49
N THR A 244 7.30 9.19 -7.62
CA THR A 244 6.03 9.94 -7.65
C THR A 244 6.04 11.03 -8.70
#